data_f81fa84b117f378ef0ab5220b5723f2b
#
_entry.id   f81fa84b117f378ef0ab5220b5723f2b
#
_cell.length_a   1.000
_cell.length_b   1.000
_cell.length_c   1.000
_cell.angle_alpha   90.00
_cell.angle_beta   90.00
_cell.angle_gamma   90.00
#
_symmetry.space_group_name_H-M   'P 1'
#
loop_
_entity.id
_entity.type
_entity.pdbx_description
1 polymer ?
#
loop_
_entity_poly.entity_id
_entity_poly.type
_entity_poly.pdbx_seq_one_letter_code
_entity_poly.pdbx_strand_id
1 'polypeptide(L)'
;MMTFEDIIGVKSDTFHLTSSVRNSNIRPAKVLHVFFIAGNPGTLHFYTTFLEKLFNGIVDSPYFVRYDVIKLHGVGHANHHLEGRSCESSTAAEDAESFNLEFQILHKLSFISSVLDCSSDASSAEQSDCEIMLIGHSIGAYMVIDALQRCEQLTFRTKHIVLLMPFISWSRLPYLHRAKLSTYSALHPISNRLLTSIASPVLKLEPCTKRNLVSRVTTLKGEPLKTVANGLMNMRLLRNFLAMGIDEIRDVKTNQSRMSMLLETLDACGTANIFILYTDNDEWAPEADAEHFRQKLKSNTTIVIEPGLTHAFSLTDLRMEKTCFHILEYFSKKSKAGEKKLMSRL
;
A
#
# COMPACT_ATOMS: atom_id res chain seq x y z
N MET A 1 -3.77 15.56 -3.74
CA MET A 1 -4.27 16.35 -2.61
C MET A 1 -4.81 15.39 -1.56
N MET A 2 -4.47 15.58 -0.28
CA MET A 2 -5.01 14.78 0.83
C MET A 2 -6.43 15.24 1.13
N THR A 3 -7.36 14.30 1.22
CA THR A 3 -8.76 14.52 1.60
C THR A 3 -9.16 13.55 2.71
N PHE A 4 -10.37 13.70 3.22
CA PHE A 4 -10.90 12.88 4.29
C PHE A 4 -12.32 12.46 3.90
N GLU A 5 -12.48 11.20 3.54
CA GLU A 5 -13.69 10.68 2.94
C GLU A 5 -14.36 9.65 3.84
N ASP A 6 -15.69 9.56 3.75
CA ASP A 6 -16.47 8.51 4.39
C ASP A 6 -16.51 7.29 3.45
N ILE A 7 -15.99 6.18 3.93
CA ILE A 7 -15.97 4.91 3.19
C ILE A 7 -16.63 3.88 4.09
N ILE A 8 -17.78 3.36 3.67
CA ILE A 8 -18.60 2.41 4.44
C ILE A 8 -18.84 2.83 5.89
N GLY A 9 -19.19 4.11 6.10
CA GLY A 9 -19.47 4.66 7.42
C GLY A 9 -18.25 4.99 8.27
N VAL A 10 -17.02 4.90 7.71
CA VAL A 10 -15.78 5.23 8.42
C VAL A 10 -14.98 6.27 7.65
N LYS A 11 -14.66 7.37 8.34
CA LYS A 11 -13.81 8.41 7.78
C LYS A 11 -12.36 7.94 7.68
N SER A 12 -11.76 8.15 6.52
CA SER A 12 -10.40 7.73 6.20
C SER A 12 -9.64 8.80 5.44
N ASP A 13 -8.33 8.86 5.66
CA ASP A 13 -7.45 9.70 4.85
C ASP A 13 -7.39 9.13 3.43
N THR A 14 -7.64 9.99 2.44
CA THR A 14 -7.49 9.67 1.01
C THR A 14 -6.55 10.66 0.34
N PHE A 15 -5.98 10.27 -0.79
CA PHE A 15 -5.04 11.06 -1.57
C PHE A 15 -5.33 10.90 -3.05
N HIS A 16 -5.50 12.03 -3.76
CA HIS A 16 -5.83 12.01 -5.18
C HIS A 16 -4.94 12.96 -5.99
N LEU A 17 -4.45 12.44 -7.11
CA LEU A 17 -3.78 13.22 -8.16
C LEU A 17 -4.38 12.85 -9.51
N THR A 18 -4.48 13.82 -10.41
CA THR A 18 -4.98 13.62 -11.78
C THR A 18 -4.09 14.37 -12.75
N SER A 19 -3.65 13.70 -13.82
CA SER A 19 -2.92 14.35 -14.90
C SER A 19 -3.84 15.20 -15.79
N SER A 20 -3.26 16.15 -16.51
CA SER A 20 -3.95 16.80 -17.63
C SER A 20 -4.31 15.79 -18.71
N VAL A 21 -5.41 16.05 -19.43
CA VAL A 21 -5.82 15.23 -20.59
C VAL A 21 -4.84 15.43 -21.74
N ARG A 22 -4.30 14.35 -22.30
CA ARG A 22 -3.30 14.41 -23.38
C ARG A 22 -3.89 14.47 -24.78
N ASN A 23 -5.03 13.78 -25.03
CA ASN A 23 -5.68 13.75 -26.33
C ASN A 23 -7.20 13.56 -26.17
N SER A 24 -8.02 14.57 -26.46
CA SER A 24 -9.45 14.52 -26.14
C SER A 24 -10.41 14.46 -27.34
N ASN A 25 -9.95 14.41 -28.60
CA ASN A 25 -10.84 14.83 -29.68
C ASN A 25 -11.45 13.76 -30.58
N ILE A 26 -11.13 12.46 -30.46
CA ILE A 26 -11.53 11.48 -31.49
C ILE A 26 -12.10 10.16 -30.95
N ARG A 27 -11.89 9.82 -29.66
CA ARG A 27 -12.34 8.56 -29.04
C ARG A 27 -12.59 8.75 -27.55
N PRO A 28 -13.32 7.83 -26.87
CA PRO A 28 -13.38 7.80 -25.42
C PRO A 28 -11.97 7.79 -24.81
N ALA A 29 -11.73 8.63 -23.80
CA ALA A 29 -10.43 8.78 -23.17
C ALA A 29 -10.01 7.48 -22.47
N LYS A 30 -8.81 6.97 -22.77
CA LYS A 30 -8.25 5.83 -22.07
C LYS A 30 -7.69 6.26 -20.72
N VAL A 31 -8.25 5.72 -19.64
CA VAL A 31 -7.92 6.12 -18.25
C VAL A 31 -7.15 5.03 -17.56
N LEU A 32 -6.03 5.41 -16.90
CA LEU A 32 -5.35 4.56 -15.93
C LEU A 32 -5.67 5.03 -14.51
N HIS A 33 -6.30 4.18 -13.72
CA HIS A 33 -6.44 4.38 -12.28
C HIS A 33 -5.32 3.64 -11.55
N VAL A 34 -4.51 4.36 -10.79
CA VAL A 34 -3.45 3.82 -9.93
C VAL A 34 -3.94 3.88 -8.48
N PHE A 35 -4.15 2.74 -7.85
CA PHE A 35 -4.54 2.65 -6.44
C PHE A 35 -3.36 2.22 -5.58
N PHE A 36 -3.09 2.99 -4.52
CA PHE A 36 -2.08 2.67 -3.52
C PHE A 36 -2.72 2.28 -2.19
N ILE A 37 -2.35 1.11 -1.69
CA ILE A 37 -2.77 0.57 -0.39
C ILE A 37 -1.58 0.53 0.54
N ALA A 38 -1.68 1.31 1.64
CA ALA A 38 -0.62 1.46 2.62
C ALA A 38 -0.38 0.17 3.43
N GLY A 39 0.84 0.02 3.95
CA GLY A 39 1.16 -0.91 5.02
C GLY A 39 0.77 -0.35 6.39
N ASN A 40 0.81 -1.17 7.46
CA ASN A 40 0.65 -0.70 8.83
C ASN A 40 1.81 0.27 9.20
N PRO A 41 1.54 1.41 9.80
CA PRO A 41 0.36 1.85 10.55
C PRO A 41 -0.78 2.47 9.73
N GLY A 42 -0.80 2.37 8.42
CA GLY A 42 -1.95 2.71 7.57
C GLY A 42 -2.20 4.19 7.31
N THR A 43 -1.37 5.09 7.83
CA THR A 43 -1.52 6.52 7.55
C THR A 43 -0.83 6.91 6.24
N LEU A 44 -1.57 7.58 5.35
CA LEU A 44 -1.04 8.03 4.05
C LEU A 44 0.01 9.13 4.17
N HIS A 45 0.07 9.84 5.28
CA HIS A 45 1.03 10.91 5.49
C HIS A 45 2.49 10.45 5.37
N PHE A 46 2.78 9.16 5.60
CA PHE A 46 4.10 8.61 5.34
C PHE A 46 4.42 8.45 3.86
N TYR A 47 3.42 8.45 3.00
CA TYR A 47 3.57 8.10 1.57
C TYR A 47 3.32 9.27 0.63
N THR A 48 2.87 10.44 1.11
CA THR A 48 2.51 11.57 0.24
C THR A 48 3.62 11.95 -0.73
N THR A 49 4.84 12.16 -0.26
CA THR A 49 6.00 12.50 -1.10
C THR A 49 6.33 11.38 -2.10
N PHE A 50 6.26 10.12 -1.66
CA PHE A 50 6.45 8.96 -2.55
C PHE A 50 5.39 8.92 -3.65
N LEU A 51 4.12 9.12 -3.31
CA LEU A 51 3.01 9.08 -4.25
C LEU A 51 3.08 10.22 -5.27
N GLU A 52 3.50 11.42 -4.85
CA GLU A 52 3.74 12.54 -5.76
C GLU A 52 4.88 12.27 -6.74
N LYS A 53 6.04 11.78 -6.23
CA LYS A 53 7.19 11.41 -7.08
C LYS A 53 6.81 10.29 -8.06
N LEU A 54 6.11 9.26 -7.58
CA LEU A 54 5.67 8.14 -8.42
C LEU A 54 4.68 8.59 -9.49
N PHE A 55 3.69 9.41 -9.13
CA PHE A 55 2.70 9.94 -10.06
C PHE A 55 3.38 10.73 -11.19
N ASN A 56 4.27 11.66 -10.85
CA ASN A 56 5.01 12.43 -11.84
C ASN A 56 5.84 11.52 -12.76
N GLY A 57 6.54 10.54 -12.19
CA GLY A 57 7.31 9.57 -12.97
C GLY A 57 6.44 8.71 -13.89
N ILE A 58 5.24 8.32 -13.48
CA ILE A 58 4.27 7.58 -14.32
C ILE A 58 3.79 8.49 -15.47
N VAL A 59 3.41 9.74 -15.16
CA VAL A 59 2.96 10.72 -16.16
C VAL A 59 4.03 10.97 -17.20
N ASP A 60 5.28 11.07 -16.82
CA ASP A 60 6.41 11.36 -17.73
C ASP A 60 6.94 10.11 -18.47
N SER A 61 6.53 8.92 -18.05
CA SER A 61 7.05 7.66 -18.60
C SER A 61 6.49 7.36 -19.99
N PRO A 62 7.33 7.03 -20.97
CA PRO A 62 6.90 6.60 -22.31
C PRO A 62 5.99 5.35 -22.30
N TYR A 63 6.11 4.49 -21.30
CA TYR A 63 5.28 3.31 -21.18
C TYR A 63 3.79 3.65 -21.01
N PHE A 64 3.49 4.75 -20.32
CA PHE A 64 2.12 5.17 -19.99
C PHE A 64 1.55 6.22 -20.95
N VAL A 65 2.27 6.57 -22.01
CA VAL A 65 1.79 7.56 -23.02
C VAL A 65 0.50 7.13 -23.72
N ARG A 66 0.17 5.84 -23.68
CA ARG A 66 -1.05 5.25 -24.23
C ARG A 66 -2.34 5.63 -23.46
N TYR A 67 -2.19 6.19 -22.26
CA TYR A 67 -3.32 6.68 -21.46
C TYR A 67 -3.48 8.18 -21.63
N ASP A 68 -4.71 8.58 -21.89
CA ASP A 68 -5.05 10.00 -22.05
C ASP A 68 -5.12 10.69 -20.69
N VAL A 69 -5.57 9.97 -19.66
CA VAL A 69 -5.64 10.45 -18.28
C VAL A 69 -5.06 9.42 -17.33
N ILE A 70 -4.27 9.88 -16.36
CA ILE A 70 -3.76 9.07 -15.27
C ILE A 70 -4.29 9.64 -13.97
N LYS A 71 -4.92 8.81 -13.15
CA LYS A 71 -5.44 9.17 -11.83
C LYS A 71 -4.78 8.29 -10.77
N LEU A 72 -4.16 8.91 -9.77
CA LEU A 72 -3.59 8.19 -8.63
C LEU A 72 -4.46 8.42 -7.39
N HIS A 73 -4.79 7.33 -6.73
CA HIS A 73 -5.63 7.28 -5.54
C HIS A 73 -4.91 6.51 -4.43
N GLY A 74 -4.75 7.13 -3.27
CA GLY A 74 -4.27 6.47 -2.06
C GLY A 74 -5.39 6.40 -1.04
N VAL A 75 -5.43 5.33 -0.25
CA VAL A 75 -6.35 5.19 0.88
C VAL A 75 -5.63 4.67 2.12
N GLY A 76 -5.80 5.40 3.22
CA GLY A 76 -5.32 5.00 4.54
C GLY A 76 -6.12 3.84 5.12
N HIS A 77 -5.67 3.27 6.24
CA HIS A 77 -6.49 2.31 6.96
C HIS A 77 -7.65 3.02 7.69
N ALA A 78 -8.80 2.36 7.72
CA ALA A 78 -9.95 2.82 8.48
C ALA A 78 -9.54 3.07 9.94
N ASN A 79 -9.97 4.20 10.47
CA ASN A 79 -9.64 4.66 11.84
C ASN A 79 -8.14 4.91 12.14
N HIS A 80 -7.27 5.00 11.12
CA HIS A 80 -5.83 5.28 11.25
C HIS A 80 -5.45 6.69 10.77
N HIS A 81 -6.33 7.67 10.91
CA HIS A 81 -6.06 9.07 10.54
C HIS A 81 -5.36 9.85 11.67
N LEU A 82 -4.66 10.92 11.30
CA LEU A 82 -4.03 11.82 12.26
C LEU A 82 -5.07 12.73 12.94
N GLU A 83 -4.87 13.05 14.23
CA GLU A 83 -5.71 14.00 14.96
C GLU A 83 -5.62 15.43 14.41
N GLY A 84 -6.70 16.18 14.58
CA GLY A 84 -6.86 17.58 14.15
C GLY A 84 -8.02 17.81 13.19
N ARG A 85 -8.64 16.74 12.67
CA ARG A 85 -9.92 16.82 11.95
C ARG A 85 -10.98 16.23 12.88
N SER A 86 -11.68 17.11 13.58
CA SER A 86 -12.70 16.77 14.56
C SER A 86 -13.73 15.81 13.98
N CYS A 87 -13.69 14.57 14.45
CA CYS A 87 -14.82 13.67 14.35
C CYS A 87 -15.56 13.72 15.70
N GLU A 88 -16.43 14.70 15.86
CA GLU A 88 -17.17 14.95 17.10
C GLU A 88 -18.26 13.91 17.43
N SER A 89 -18.34 12.79 16.72
CA SER A 89 -19.44 11.84 16.87
C SER A 89 -19.06 10.36 17.03
N SER A 90 -17.79 9.98 17.14
CA SER A 90 -17.51 8.60 17.55
C SER A 90 -17.38 8.56 19.06
N THR A 91 -18.37 7.97 19.72
CA THR A 91 -18.28 7.54 21.12
C THR A 91 -16.96 6.82 21.32
N ALA A 92 -16.24 7.14 22.38
CA ALA A 92 -14.88 6.70 22.70
C ALA A 92 -14.70 5.16 22.89
N ALA A 93 -15.60 4.36 22.35
CA ALA A 93 -15.73 2.92 22.54
C ALA A 93 -15.93 2.13 21.25
N GLU A 94 -15.62 2.68 20.07
CA GLU A 94 -15.47 1.79 18.91
C GLU A 94 -14.17 1.00 19.09
N ASP A 95 -14.34 -0.26 19.48
CA ASP A 95 -13.25 -1.16 19.80
C ASP A 95 -12.31 -1.28 18.59
N ALA A 96 -10.99 -1.17 18.84
CA ALA A 96 -9.97 -1.34 17.82
C ALA A 96 -10.09 -2.70 17.09
N GLU A 97 -10.71 -3.69 17.71
CA GLU A 97 -11.08 -4.99 17.14
C GLU A 97 -12.09 -4.91 16.00
N SER A 98 -12.91 -3.84 15.93
CA SER A 98 -13.87 -3.62 14.85
C SER A 98 -13.21 -3.32 13.50
N PHE A 99 -11.97 -2.85 13.50
CA PHE A 99 -11.22 -2.49 12.28
C PHE A 99 -10.12 -3.50 11.94
N ASN A 100 -10.43 -4.79 12.08
CA ASN A 100 -9.52 -5.90 11.78
C ASN A 100 -9.12 -5.97 10.29
N LEU A 101 -8.21 -6.88 9.95
CA LEU A 101 -7.69 -7.01 8.57
C LEU A 101 -8.82 -7.27 7.55
N GLU A 102 -9.81 -8.08 7.90
CA GLU A 102 -10.97 -8.35 7.05
C GLU A 102 -11.76 -7.07 6.74
N PHE A 103 -12.04 -6.27 7.76
CA PHE A 103 -12.69 -4.97 7.59
C PHE A 103 -11.84 -4.04 6.70
N GLN A 104 -10.52 -4.01 6.90
CA GLN A 104 -9.62 -3.20 6.08
C GLN A 104 -9.67 -3.59 4.61
N ILE A 105 -9.76 -4.89 4.29
CA ILE A 105 -9.90 -5.37 2.91
C ILE A 105 -11.21 -4.90 2.28
N LEU A 106 -12.34 -5.08 2.98
CA LEU A 106 -13.64 -4.62 2.51
C LEU A 106 -13.68 -3.09 2.33
N HIS A 107 -13.08 -2.34 3.25
CA HIS A 107 -12.94 -0.90 3.16
C HIS A 107 -12.17 -0.47 1.89
N LYS A 108 -11.07 -1.17 1.54
CA LYS A 108 -10.31 -0.88 0.31
C LYS A 108 -11.10 -1.23 -0.95
N LEU A 109 -11.81 -2.35 -0.95
CA LEU A 109 -12.69 -2.72 -2.06
C LEU A 109 -13.80 -1.69 -2.27
N SER A 110 -14.46 -1.23 -1.20
CA SER A 110 -15.47 -0.19 -1.27
C SER A 110 -14.91 1.14 -1.81
N PHE A 111 -13.73 1.55 -1.35
CA PHE A 111 -13.06 2.73 -1.88
C PHE A 111 -12.77 2.62 -3.37
N ILE A 112 -12.19 1.49 -3.81
CA ILE A 112 -11.90 1.26 -5.23
C ILE A 112 -13.17 1.31 -6.06
N SER A 113 -14.24 0.65 -5.60
CA SER A 113 -15.55 0.65 -6.28
C SER A 113 -16.13 2.06 -6.38
N SER A 114 -16.15 2.82 -5.29
CA SER A 114 -16.69 4.19 -5.28
C SER A 114 -15.96 5.12 -6.26
N VAL A 115 -14.63 5.01 -6.35
CA VAL A 115 -13.82 5.79 -7.29
C VAL A 115 -14.12 5.39 -8.74
N LEU A 116 -14.31 4.10 -9.01
CA LEU A 116 -14.62 3.62 -10.36
C LEU A 116 -16.06 3.95 -10.76
N ASP A 117 -17.03 3.87 -9.84
CA ASP A 117 -18.43 4.19 -10.08
C ASP A 117 -18.65 5.69 -10.30
N CYS A 118 -17.98 6.56 -9.52
CA CYS A 118 -18.00 8.02 -9.75
C CYS A 118 -17.41 8.42 -11.11
N SER A 119 -16.61 7.56 -11.72
CA SER A 119 -16.08 7.77 -13.07
C SER A 119 -17.08 7.38 -14.16
N SER A 120 -18.22 6.76 -13.80
CA SER A 120 -19.24 6.21 -14.69
C SER A 120 -20.41 7.16 -15.00
N ASP A 121 -20.44 8.36 -14.42
CA ASP A 121 -21.46 9.39 -14.74
C ASP A 121 -21.38 9.95 -16.17
N ALA A 122 -20.34 9.58 -16.92
CA ALA A 122 -20.30 9.72 -18.36
C ALA A 122 -21.00 8.50 -18.99
N SER A 123 -21.94 8.77 -19.88
CA SER A 123 -22.80 7.83 -20.61
C SER A 123 -22.16 6.44 -20.87
N SER A 124 -22.94 5.39 -20.78
CA SER A 124 -22.60 3.96 -20.76
C SER A 124 -21.59 3.43 -21.81
N ALA A 125 -21.15 4.25 -22.77
CA ALA A 125 -20.13 3.92 -23.77
C ALA A 125 -18.68 4.21 -23.30
N GLU A 126 -18.46 5.02 -22.24
CA GLU A 126 -17.13 5.42 -21.77
C GLU A 126 -16.53 4.44 -20.73
N GLN A 127 -17.33 3.50 -20.22
CA GLN A 127 -16.89 2.52 -19.21
C GLN A 127 -15.87 1.48 -19.72
N SER A 128 -15.71 1.34 -21.03
CA SER A 128 -14.98 0.19 -21.62
C SER A 128 -13.46 0.29 -21.58
N ASP A 129 -12.85 1.46 -21.36
CA ASP A 129 -11.40 1.65 -21.54
C ASP A 129 -10.64 2.08 -20.25
N CYS A 130 -11.16 1.68 -19.09
CA CYS A 130 -10.53 1.95 -17.78
C CYS A 130 -9.64 0.78 -17.37
N GLU A 131 -8.33 1.01 -17.29
CA GLU A 131 -7.34 0.06 -16.79
C GLU A 131 -6.89 0.43 -15.37
N ILE A 132 -6.50 -0.58 -14.59
CA ILE A 132 -6.14 -0.41 -13.18
C ILE A 132 -4.69 -0.87 -12.93
N MET A 133 -3.97 -0.10 -12.14
CA MET A 133 -2.73 -0.46 -11.46
C MET A 133 -2.99 -0.51 -9.95
N LEU A 134 -2.70 -1.65 -9.33
CA LEU A 134 -2.75 -1.81 -7.88
C LEU A 134 -1.34 -1.82 -7.30
N ILE A 135 -1.11 -1.01 -6.28
CA ILE A 135 0.17 -0.94 -5.57
C ILE A 135 -0.09 -1.19 -4.09
N GLY A 136 0.54 -2.21 -3.53
CA GLY A 136 0.45 -2.54 -2.11
C GLY A 136 1.81 -2.55 -1.43
N HIS A 137 1.91 -1.96 -0.24
CA HIS A 137 3.10 -2.03 0.61
C HIS A 137 2.86 -2.91 1.83
N SER A 138 3.80 -3.79 2.15
CA SER A 138 3.73 -4.63 3.36
C SER A 138 2.41 -5.43 3.42
N ILE A 139 1.61 -5.28 4.49
CA ILE A 139 0.27 -5.90 4.59
C ILE A 139 -0.70 -5.34 3.52
N GLY A 140 -0.47 -4.14 2.99
CA GLY A 140 -1.22 -3.62 1.86
C GLY A 140 -1.07 -4.50 0.60
N ALA A 141 0.08 -5.17 0.43
CA ALA A 141 0.27 -6.15 -0.64
C ALA A 141 -0.61 -7.40 -0.45
N TYR A 142 -0.76 -7.88 0.79
CA TYR A 142 -1.73 -8.93 1.13
C TYR A 142 -3.14 -8.50 0.77
N MET A 143 -3.54 -7.27 1.17
CA MET A 143 -4.87 -6.74 0.86
C MET A 143 -5.12 -6.64 -0.65
N VAL A 144 -4.12 -6.26 -1.45
CA VAL A 144 -4.21 -6.23 -2.92
C VAL A 144 -4.50 -7.62 -3.48
N ILE A 145 -3.74 -8.64 -3.07
CA ILE A 145 -3.90 -10.00 -3.55
C ILE A 145 -5.28 -10.55 -3.16
N ASP A 146 -5.70 -10.34 -1.92
CA ASP A 146 -6.99 -10.82 -1.42
C ASP A 146 -8.17 -10.09 -2.09
N ALA A 147 -8.06 -8.77 -2.32
CA ALA A 147 -9.07 -7.98 -3.03
C ALA A 147 -9.28 -8.47 -4.48
N LEU A 148 -8.20 -8.80 -5.17
CA LEU A 148 -8.27 -9.36 -6.53
C LEU A 148 -8.99 -10.70 -6.55
N GLN A 149 -8.82 -11.55 -5.55
CA GLN A 149 -9.56 -12.79 -5.44
C GLN A 149 -11.06 -12.57 -5.23
N ARG A 150 -11.43 -11.55 -4.43
CA ARG A 150 -12.83 -11.29 -4.06
C ARG A 150 -13.63 -10.59 -5.15
N CYS A 151 -12.97 -9.88 -6.06
CA CYS A 151 -13.63 -9.07 -7.07
C CYS A 151 -13.11 -9.38 -8.47
N GLU A 152 -13.86 -10.20 -9.21
CA GLU A 152 -13.52 -10.61 -10.58
C GLU A 152 -13.43 -9.41 -11.54
N GLN A 153 -14.33 -8.43 -11.39
CA GLN A 153 -14.31 -7.23 -12.23
C GLN A 153 -13.03 -6.39 -11.99
N LEU A 154 -12.58 -6.30 -10.73
CA LEU A 154 -11.32 -5.66 -10.41
C LEU A 154 -10.15 -6.39 -11.06
N THR A 155 -10.13 -7.72 -10.95
CA THR A 155 -9.09 -8.57 -11.54
C THR A 155 -9.03 -8.42 -13.06
N PHE A 156 -10.18 -8.42 -13.74
CA PHE A 156 -10.24 -8.25 -15.19
C PHE A 156 -9.68 -6.90 -15.67
N ARG A 157 -9.98 -5.81 -14.96
CA ARG A 157 -9.50 -4.46 -15.27
C ARG A 157 -8.05 -4.21 -14.85
N THR A 158 -7.51 -5.00 -13.92
CA THR A 158 -6.14 -4.82 -13.42
C THR A 158 -5.12 -5.27 -14.44
N LYS A 159 -4.28 -4.34 -14.89
CA LYS A 159 -3.19 -4.58 -15.85
C LYS A 159 -1.82 -4.57 -15.21
N HIS A 160 -1.71 -3.97 -14.03
CA HIS A 160 -0.43 -3.87 -13.30
C HIS A 160 -0.64 -4.11 -11.81
N ILE A 161 0.21 -4.94 -11.23
CA ILE A 161 0.27 -5.22 -9.79
C ILE A 161 1.70 -4.92 -9.34
N VAL A 162 1.84 -4.05 -8.35
CA VAL A 162 3.12 -3.66 -7.75
C VAL A 162 3.08 -3.99 -6.27
N LEU A 163 3.92 -4.89 -5.83
CA LEU A 163 4.00 -5.32 -4.43
C LEU A 163 5.35 -4.86 -3.86
N LEU A 164 5.31 -3.99 -2.86
CA LEU A 164 6.48 -3.40 -2.22
C LEU A 164 6.69 -4.06 -0.86
N MET A 165 7.82 -4.77 -0.68
CA MET A 165 8.16 -5.50 0.55
C MET A 165 6.94 -6.25 1.11
N PRO A 166 6.32 -7.17 0.34
CA PRO A 166 5.02 -7.76 0.67
C PRO A 166 5.10 -8.65 1.91
N PHE A 167 4.28 -8.38 2.92
CA PHE A 167 4.11 -9.24 4.08
C PHE A 167 3.00 -10.27 3.81
N ILE A 168 3.35 -11.39 3.17
CA ILE A 168 2.42 -12.44 2.73
C ILE A 168 2.83 -13.85 3.16
N SER A 169 3.97 -13.98 3.83
CA SER A 169 4.51 -15.27 4.26
C SER A 169 4.98 -15.23 5.71
N TRP A 170 4.53 -16.19 6.51
CA TRP A 170 4.97 -16.36 7.89
C TRP A 170 6.15 -17.33 8.02
N SER A 171 6.10 -18.43 7.30
CA SER A 171 7.04 -19.55 7.49
C SER A 171 8.48 -19.19 7.13
N ARG A 172 8.68 -18.21 6.25
CA ARG A 172 9.99 -17.76 5.77
C ARG A 172 10.59 -16.62 6.57
N LEU A 173 9.83 -16.03 7.50
CA LEU A 173 10.38 -15.02 8.42
C LEU A 173 11.52 -15.64 9.26
N PRO A 174 12.55 -14.87 9.64
CA PRO A 174 13.61 -15.34 10.54
C PRO A 174 13.03 -15.93 11.83
N TYR A 175 13.61 -17.04 12.29
CA TYR A 175 13.08 -17.76 13.47
C TYR A 175 12.91 -16.88 14.71
N LEU A 176 13.93 -16.05 15.01
CA LEU A 176 13.88 -15.15 16.16
C LEU A 176 12.78 -14.09 16.01
N HIS A 177 12.56 -13.61 14.79
CA HIS A 177 11.49 -12.65 14.52
C HIS A 177 10.11 -13.30 14.72
N ARG A 178 9.89 -14.50 14.16
CA ARG A 178 8.66 -15.28 14.39
C ARG A 178 8.40 -15.53 15.87
N ALA A 179 9.43 -15.89 16.63
CA ALA A 179 9.30 -16.14 18.07
C ALA A 179 8.88 -14.86 18.81
N LYS A 180 9.49 -13.71 18.51
CA LYS A 180 9.10 -12.40 19.08
C LYS A 180 7.64 -12.07 18.74
N LEU A 181 7.24 -12.19 17.48
CA LEU A 181 5.88 -11.90 17.03
C LEU A 181 4.84 -12.85 17.64
N SER A 182 5.16 -14.14 17.74
CA SER A 182 4.28 -15.13 18.40
C SER A 182 4.09 -14.80 19.88
N THR A 183 5.16 -14.44 20.58
CA THR A 183 5.10 -14.03 22.00
C THR A 183 4.28 -12.76 22.16
N TYR A 184 4.50 -11.77 21.29
CA TYR A 184 3.72 -10.53 21.30
C TYR A 184 2.23 -10.81 21.08
N SER A 185 1.89 -11.63 20.09
CA SER A 185 0.49 -12.01 19.80
C SER A 185 -0.15 -12.76 20.97
N ALA A 186 0.57 -13.67 21.62
CA ALA A 186 0.05 -14.43 22.78
C ALA A 186 -0.17 -13.56 24.03
N LEU A 187 0.69 -12.56 24.23
CA LEU A 187 0.64 -11.64 25.38
C LEU A 187 -0.14 -10.35 25.10
N HIS A 188 -0.75 -10.25 23.94
CA HIS A 188 -1.38 -9.05 23.44
C HIS A 188 -2.26 -8.28 24.44
N PRO A 189 -3.22 -8.89 25.16
CA PRO A 189 -4.09 -8.13 26.07
C PRO A 189 -3.31 -7.43 27.20
N ILE A 190 -2.20 -8.05 27.63
CA ILE A 190 -1.34 -7.52 28.70
C ILE A 190 -0.34 -6.52 28.11
N SER A 191 0.32 -6.87 27.02
CA SER A 191 1.35 -6.03 26.38
C SER A 191 0.76 -4.71 25.86
N ASN A 192 -0.43 -4.71 25.28
CA ASN A 192 -1.07 -3.48 24.82
C ASN A 192 -1.43 -2.54 25.98
N ARG A 193 -1.96 -3.07 27.07
CA ARG A 193 -2.22 -2.26 28.28
C ARG A 193 -0.94 -1.68 28.85
N LEU A 194 0.12 -2.47 28.94
CA LEU A 194 1.42 -2.03 29.43
C LEU A 194 2.04 -0.97 28.51
N LEU A 195 2.12 -1.24 27.19
CA LEU A 195 2.68 -0.32 26.21
C LEU A 195 1.91 0.99 26.16
N THR A 196 0.58 0.97 26.19
CA THR A 196 -0.23 2.18 26.20
C THR A 196 -0.09 2.95 27.52
N SER A 197 0.08 2.27 28.65
CA SER A 197 0.33 2.91 29.95
C SER A 197 1.70 3.59 30.00
N ILE A 198 2.75 2.92 29.50
CA ILE A 198 4.11 3.48 29.42
C ILE A 198 4.15 4.64 28.42
N ALA A 199 3.47 4.52 27.29
CA ALA A 199 3.43 5.57 26.27
C ALA A 199 2.61 6.80 26.71
N SER A 200 1.60 6.61 27.56
CA SER A 200 0.64 7.66 27.93
C SER A 200 1.26 9.00 28.35
N PRO A 201 2.31 9.06 29.20
CA PRO A 201 2.92 10.34 29.57
C PRO A 201 3.56 11.05 28.36
N VAL A 202 4.24 10.31 27.50
CA VAL A 202 4.89 10.83 26.29
C VAL A 202 3.85 11.31 25.28
N LEU A 203 2.75 10.57 25.14
CA LEU A 203 1.66 10.89 24.21
C LEU A 203 0.88 12.15 24.60
N LYS A 204 0.96 12.57 25.88
CA LYS A 204 0.36 13.82 26.39
C LYS A 204 1.24 15.04 26.26
N LEU A 205 2.51 14.89 25.84
CA LEU A 205 3.41 16.01 25.63
C LEU A 205 2.93 16.93 24.49
N GLU A 206 3.30 18.20 24.57
CA GLU A 206 3.06 19.17 23.51
C GLU A 206 3.73 18.75 22.18
N PRO A 207 3.14 19.09 21.02
CA PRO A 207 3.65 18.67 19.71
C PRO A 207 5.12 19.04 19.46
N CYS A 208 5.57 20.22 19.93
CA CYS A 208 6.97 20.64 19.81
C CYS A 208 7.90 19.76 20.63
N THR A 209 7.51 19.38 21.84
CA THR A 209 8.27 18.50 22.72
C THR A 209 8.36 17.08 22.17
N LYS A 210 7.24 16.54 21.65
CA LYS A 210 7.21 15.25 20.93
C LYS A 210 8.18 15.26 19.76
N ARG A 211 8.14 16.31 18.94
CA ARG A 211 9.03 16.44 17.77
C ARG A 211 10.51 16.47 18.17
N ASN A 212 10.85 17.23 19.22
CA ASN A 212 12.21 17.27 19.74
C ASN A 212 12.66 15.92 20.30
N LEU A 213 11.77 15.20 20.98
CA LEU A 213 12.06 13.85 21.48
C LEU A 213 12.34 12.88 20.33
N VAL A 214 11.42 12.81 19.33
CA VAL A 214 11.57 11.93 18.17
C VAL A 214 12.83 12.26 17.38
N SER A 215 13.15 13.55 17.16
CA SER A 215 14.34 13.96 16.43
C SER A 215 15.66 13.58 17.12
N ARG A 216 15.66 13.42 18.47
CA ARG A 216 16.83 12.99 19.24
C ARG A 216 17.06 11.48 19.22
N VAL A 217 15.99 10.70 19.09
CA VAL A 217 16.04 9.22 19.14
C VAL A 217 15.96 8.57 17.77
N THR A 218 15.71 9.35 16.72
CA THR A 218 15.60 8.87 15.34
C THR A 218 16.40 9.76 14.40
N THR A 219 16.65 9.27 13.19
CA THR A 219 17.26 10.06 12.11
C THR A 219 16.22 10.76 11.22
N LEU A 220 14.94 10.72 11.60
CA LEU A 220 13.85 11.29 10.82
C LEU A 220 13.93 12.81 10.72
N LYS A 221 13.56 13.35 9.57
CA LYS A 221 13.50 14.80 9.27
C LYS A 221 12.24 15.10 8.45
N GLY A 222 11.90 16.39 8.33
CA GLY A 222 10.81 16.84 7.47
C GLY A 222 9.43 16.26 7.82
N GLU A 223 8.67 15.86 6.82
CA GLU A 223 7.31 15.32 6.98
C GLU A 223 7.28 13.97 7.73
N PRO A 224 8.17 13.00 7.51
CA PRO A 224 8.20 11.78 8.33
C PRO A 224 8.36 12.05 9.83
N LEU A 225 9.22 13.00 10.21
CA LEU A 225 9.38 13.41 11.61
C LEU A 225 8.09 13.99 12.19
N LYS A 226 7.41 14.88 11.45
CA LYS A 226 6.12 15.46 11.85
C LYS A 226 5.05 14.39 11.98
N THR A 227 4.99 13.47 11.03
CA THR A 227 4.01 12.37 11.01
C THR A 227 4.19 11.45 12.20
N VAL A 228 5.43 11.08 12.55
CA VAL A 228 5.69 10.27 13.75
C VAL A 228 5.32 11.04 15.01
N ALA A 229 5.80 12.28 15.14
CA ALA A 229 5.61 13.06 16.37
C ALA A 229 4.14 13.44 16.63
N ASN A 230 3.38 13.76 15.59
CA ASN A 230 1.99 14.21 15.72
C ASN A 230 0.99 13.07 15.48
N GLY A 231 1.36 12.05 14.73
CA GLY A 231 0.51 10.95 14.31
C GLY A 231 0.69 9.70 15.16
N LEU A 232 1.82 8.99 15.02
CA LEU A 232 2.05 7.75 15.77
C LEU A 232 2.11 7.98 17.29
N MET A 233 2.52 9.18 17.73
CA MET A 233 2.44 9.57 19.14
C MET A 233 1.04 10.04 19.53
N ASN A 234 0.01 9.32 19.10
CA ASN A 234 -1.39 9.47 19.42
C ASN A 234 -1.92 8.12 19.95
N MET A 235 -2.66 8.16 21.06
CA MET A 235 -3.09 6.94 21.76
C MET A 235 -4.01 6.08 20.90
N ARG A 236 -4.94 6.68 20.16
CA ARG A 236 -5.86 5.95 19.27
C ARG A 236 -5.10 5.23 18.17
N LEU A 237 -4.26 5.99 17.44
CA LEU A 237 -3.48 5.43 16.34
C LEU A 237 -2.52 4.34 16.83
N LEU A 238 -1.87 4.53 17.99
CA LEU A 238 -1.01 3.51 18.61
C LEU A 238 -1.80 2.22 18.90
N ARG A 239 -3.00 2.32 19.48
CA ARG A 239 -3.84 1.15 19.76
C ARG A 239 -4.25 0.42 18.48
N ASN A 240 -4.71 1.18 17.48
CA ASN A 240 -5.11 0.62 16.19
C ASN A 240 -3.94 -0.05 15.47
N PHE A 241 -2.77 0.61 15.46
CA PHE A 241 -1.53 0.05 14.92
C PHE A 241 -1.16 -1.29 15.56
N LEU A 242 -1.22 -1.35 16.90
CA LEU A 242 -0.90 -2.56 17.66
C LEU A 242 -1.94 -3.68 17.43
N ALA A 243 -3.24 -3.35 17.45
CA ALA A 243 -4.31 -4.30 17.19
C ALA A 243 -4.22 -4.86 15.77
N MET A 244 -4.05 -3.99 14.78
CA MET A 244 -3.87 -4.38 13.38
C MET A 244 -2.65 -5.29 13.20
N GLY A 245 -1.52 -5.00 13.85
CA GLY A 245 -0.32 -5.83 13.78
C GLY A 245 -0.53 -7.26 14.26
N ILE A 246 -1.45 -7.49 15.20
CA ILE A 246 -1.80 -8.84 15.67
C ILE A 246 -2.66 -9.57 14.66
N ASP A 247 -3.63 -8.88 14.09
CA ASP A 247 -4.47 -9.45 13.04
C ASP A 247 -3.64 -9.83 11.82
N GLU A 248 -2.69 -8.99 11.42
CA GLU A 248 -1.73 -9.29 10.37
C GLU A 248 -0.94 -10.58 10.65
N ILE A 249 -0.37 -10.70 11.86
CA ILE A 249 0.38 -11.88 12.26
C ILE A 249 -0.49 -13.13 12.18
N ARG A 250 -1.71 -13.07 12.71
CA ARG A 250 -2.66 -14.19 12.71
C ARG A 250 -3.04 -14.59 11.29
N ASP A 251 -3.43 -13.61 10.48
CA ASP A 251 -3.99 -13.87 9.16
C ASP A 251 -2.92 -14.26 8.14
N VAL A 252 -1.73 -13.65 8.17
CA VAL A 252 -0.61 -14.07 7.32
C VAL A 252 -0.15 -15.48 7.71
N LYS A 253 -0.07 -15.80 9.01
CA LYS A 253 0.28 -17.14 9.48
C LYS A 253 -0.72 -18.19 8.99
N THR A 254 -2.02 -17.90 9.06
CA THR A 254 -3.09 -18.83 8.69
C THR A 254 -3.22 -18.98 7.17
N ASN A 255 -3.09 -17.88 6.42
CA ASN A 255 -3.43 -17.83 5.00
C ASN A 255 -2.23 -17.82 4.05
N GLN A 256 -0.98 -18.00 4.51
CA GLN A 256 0.22 -17.91 3.66
C GLN A 256 0.18 -18.83 2.43
N SER A 257 -0.32 -20.07 2.58
CA SER A 257 -0.43 -21.01 1.45
C SER A 257 -1.45 -20.52 0.42
N ARG A 258 -2.58 -19.99 0.90
CA ARG A 258 -3.61 -19.39 0.04
C ARG A 258 -3.04 -18.17 -0.70
N MET A 259 -2.32 -17.27 -0.04
CA MET A 259 -1.71 -16.10 -0.68
C MET A 259 -0.69 -16.48 -1.75
N SER A 260 0.15 -17.50 -1.46
CA SER A 260 1.11 -18.02 -2.45
C SER A 260 0.39 -18.55 -3.69
N MET A 261 -0.64 -19.39 -3.48
CA MET A 261 -1.43 -19.95 -4.57
C MET A 261 -2.14 -18.88 -5.42
N LEU A 262 -2.69 -17.83 -4.76
CA LEU A 262 -3.34 -16.74 -5.47
C LEU A 262 -2.35 -15.95 -6.34
N LEU A 263 -1.17 -15.66 -5.81
CA LEU A 263 -0.14 -14.97 -6.57
C LEU A 263 0.36 -15.82 -7.75
N GLU A 264 0.53 -17.14 -7.54
CA GLU A 264 0.84 -18.09 -8.61
C GLU A 264 -0.25 -18.12 -9.69
N THR A 265 -1.52 -18.09 -9.29
CA THR A 265 -2.66 -18.04 -10.21
C THR A 265 -2.68 -16.73 -11.01
N LEU A 266 -2.47 -15.59 -10.38
CA LEU A 266 -2.40 -14.29 -11.04
C LEU A 266 -1.24 -14.23 -12.06
N ASP A 267 -0.07 -14.81 -11.73
CA ASP A 267 1.06 -14.91 -12.65
C ASP A 267 0.75 -15.82 -13.85
N ALA A 268 0.13 -16.98 -13.60
CA ALA A 268 -0.22 -17.95 -14.63
C ALA A 268 -1.31 -17.45 -15.59
N CYS A 269 -2.30 -16.73 -15.07
CA CYS A 269 -3.37 -16.13 -15.89
C CYS A 269 -2.85 -15.11 -16.89
N GLY A 270 -1.75 -14.45 -16.61
CA GLY A 270 -1.11 -13.51 -17.53
C GLY A 270 -1.90 -12.23 -17.84
N THR A 271 -2.98 -11.96 -17.12
CA THR A 271 -3.85 -10.80 -17.34
C THR A 271 -3.22 -9.49 -16.88
N ALA A 272 -2.33 -9.55 -15.88
CA ALA A 272 -1.61 -8.43 -15.33
C ALA A 272 -0.10 -8.63 -15.32
N ASN A 273 0.65 -7.54 -15.47
CA ASN A 273 2.09 -7.52 -15.22
C ASN A 273 2.33 -7.35 -13.73
N ILE A 274 3.11 -8.24 -13.12
CA ILE A 274 3.39 -8.24 -11.69
C ILE A 274 4.84 -7.78 -11.46
N PHE A 275 5.03 -6.79 -10.60
CA PHE A 275 6.32 -6.34 -10.11
C PHE A 275 6.38 -6.49 -8.59
N ILE A 276 7.41 -7.15 -8.09
CA ILE A 276 7.63 -7.33 -6.66
C ILE A 276 8.99 -6.79 -6.29
N LEU A 277 9.03 -5.86 -5.34
CA LEU A 277 10.26 -5.29 -4.81
C LEU A 277 10.49 -5.80 -3.39
N TYR A 278 11.62 -6.41 -3.16
CA TYR A 278 12.15 -6.79 -1.85
C TYR A 278 13.40 -5.96 -1.51
N THR A 279 13.85 -6.04 -0.30
CA THR A 279 15.13 -5.50 0.16
C THR A 279 15.89 -6.55 0.96
N ASP A 280 17.19 -6.37 1.07
CA ASP A 280 18.03 -7.15 1.97
C ASP A 280 17.67 -6.83 3.44
N ASN A 281 17.90 -7.80 4.32
CA ASN A 281 17.72 -7.64 5.77
C ASN A 281 16.32 -7.17 6.23
N ASP A 282 15.28 -7.44 5.47
CA ASP A 282 13.89 -7.15 5.84
C ASP A 282 13.34 -8.28 6.73
N GLU A 283 12.99 -7.95 7.97
CA GLU A 283 12.43 -8.93 8.91
C GLU A 283 10.97 -9.30 8.60
N TRP A 284 10.22 -8.46 7.84
CA TRP A 284 8.80 -8.66 7.50
C TRP A 284 8.58 -9.27 6.12
N ALA A 285 9.44 -8.93 5.16
CA ALA A 285 9.41 -9.43 3.79
C ALA A 285 10.82 -9.95 3.42
N PRO A 286 11.22 -11.11 3.95
CA PRO A 286 12.60 -11.59 3.86
C PRO A 286 12.98 -11.99 2.44
N GLU A 287 14.28 -11.90 2.12
CA GLU A 287 14.84 -12.34 0.85
C GLU A 287 14.47 -13.80 0.49
N ALA A 288 14.28 -14.66 1.50
CA ALA A 288 13.81 -16.03 1.31
C ALA A 288 12.44 -16.11 0.62
N ASP A 289 11.57 -15.10 0.76
CA ASP A 289 10.33 -15.01 0.02
C ASP A 289 10.59 -14.69 -1.46
N ALA A 290 11.48 -13.74 -1.73
CA ALA A 290 11.86 -13.40 -3.10
C ALA A 290 12.40 -14.62 -3.85
N GLU A 291 13.31 -15.38 -3.23
CA GLU A 291 13.87 -16.59 -3.83
C GLU A 291 12.80 -17.67 -4.07
N HIS A 292 11.88 -17.88 -3.11
CA HIS A 292 10.78 -18.80 -3.29
C HIS A 292 9.87 -18.42 -4.46
N PHE A 293 9.48 -17.15 -4.55
CA PHE A 293 8.62 -16.68 -5.62
C PHE A 293 9.33 -16.64 -6.98
N ARG A 294 10.65 -16.38 -7.06
CA ARG A 294 11.42 -16.51 -8.29
C ARG A 294 11.40 -17.93 -8.88
N GLN A 295 11.29 -18.94 -8.01
CA GLN A 295 11.17 -20.34 -8.47
C GLN A 295 9.79 -20.67 -9.00
N LYS A 296 8.74 -20.02 -8.49
CA LYS A 296 7.35 -20.33 -8.78
C LYS A 296 6.71 -19.43 -9.84
N LEU A 297 7.01 -18.14 -9.81
CA LEU A 297 6.41 -17.14 -10.69
C LEU A 297 7.32 -16.91 -11.90
N LYS A 298 6.89 -17.29 -13.09
CA LYS A 298 7.77 -17.30 -14.27
C LYS A 298 7.21 -16.60 -15.50
N SER A 299 5.90 -16.33 -15.52
CA SER A 299 5.23 -15.91 -16.73
C SER A 299 5.19 -14.40 -16.89
N ASN A 300 4.70 -13.67 -15.88
CA ASN A 300 4.43 -12.24 -15.94
C ASN A 300 4.99 -11.45 -14.77
N THR A 301 5.72 -12.12 -13.87
CA THR A 301 6.26 -11.52 -12.65
C THR A 301 7.74 -11.16 -12.81
N THR A 302 8.09 -9.97 -12.37
CA THR A 302 9.50 -9.52 -12.18
C THR A 302 9.72 -9.28 -10.70
N ILE A 303 10.76 -9.91 -10.14
CA ILE A 303 11.14 -9.77 -8.73
C ILE A 303 12.51 -9.12 -8.64
N VAL A 304 12.59 -8.01 -7.92
CA VAL A 304 13.80 -7.26 -7.66
C VAL A 304 14.11 -7.30 -6.15
N ILE A 305 15.36 -7.48 -5.79
CA ILE A 305 15.88 -7.27 -4.44
C ILE A 305 16.81 -6.07 -4.53
N GLU A 306 16.50 -4.97 -3.85
CA GLU A 306 17.32 -3.76 -3.82
C GLU A 306 18.02 -3.64 -2.47
N PRO A 307 19.36 -3.87 -2.43
CA PRO A 307 20.13 -3.71 -1.22
C PRO A 307 20.10 -2.27 -0.69
N GLY A 308 20.03 -2.15 0.63
CA GLY A 308 20.05 -0.85 1.32
C GLY A 308 18.75 -0.07 1.29
N LEU A 309 17.66 -0.60 0.73
CA LEU A 309 16.32 -0.20 1.10
C LEU A 309 15.99 -0.72 2.52
N THR A 310 14.88 -0.30 3.06
CA THR A 310 14.33 -0.86 4.31
C THR A 310 12.84 -1.04 4.14
N HIS A 311 12.24 -1.89 4.98
CA HIS A 311 10.79 -2.06 4.99
C HIS A 311 10.04 -0.72 5.04
N ALA A 312 10.51 0.20 5.87
CA ALA A 312 9.97 1.56 5.99
C ALA A 312 10.61 2.53 4.96
N PHE A 313 10.57 2.20 3.67
CA PHE A 313 11.20 2.98 2.59
C PHE A 313 10.67 4.41 2.49
N SER A 314 9.43 4.63 2.90
CA SER A 314 8.74 5.93 2.81
C SER A 314 9.20 6.96 3.86
N LEU A 315 10.14 6.60 4.75
CA LEU A 315 10.63 7.51 5.79
C LEU A 315 11.78 8.41 5.35
N THR A 316 12.39 8.18 4.18
CA THR A 316 13.49 9.01 3.68
C THR A 316 13.39 9.25 2.18
N ASP A 317 13.73 10.46 1.73
CA ASP A 317 13.67 10.84 0.30
C ASP A 317 14.47 9.90 -0.59
N LEU A 318 15.70 9.56 -0.20
CA LEU A 318 16.56 8.65 -0.97
C LEU A 318 15.93 7.28 -1.21
N ARG A 319 15.28 6.71 -0.19
CA ARG A 319 14.62 5.40 -0.31
C ARG A 319 13.35 5.48 -1.14
N MET A 320 12.59 6.56 -0.99
CA MET A 320 11.43 6.82 -1.85
C MET A 320 11.83 6.94 -3.31
N GLU A 321 12.91 7.68 -3.61
CA GLU A 321 13.46 7.82 -4.97
C GLU A 321 13.92 6.49 -5.56
N LYS A 322 14.66 5.69 -4.80
CA LYS A 322 15.07 4.34 -5.23
C LYS A 322 13.86 3.44 -5.52
N THR A 323 12.83 3.46 -4.65
CA THR A 323 11.61 2.69 -4.87
C THR A 323 10.88 3.12 -6.13
N CYS A 324 10.69 4.44 -6.34
CA CYS A 324 10.13 4.99 -7.57
C CYS A 324 10.96 4.57 -8.80
N PHE A 325 12.29 4.67 -8.72
CA PHE A 325 13.18 4.29 -9.81
C PHE A 325 12.96 2.84 -10.24
N HIS A 326 12.91 1.88 -9.32
CA HIS A 326 12.70 0.47 -9.67
C HIS A 326 11.35 0.22 -10.32
N ILE A 327 10.28 0.86 -9.83
CA ILE A 327 8.95 0.76 -10.43
C ILE A 327 8.98 1.31 -11.88
N LEU A 328 9.51 2.49 -12.08
CA LEU A 328 9.55 3.15 -13.38
C LEU A 328 10.50 2.45 -14.37
N GLU A 329 11.64 1.97 -13.89
CA GLU A 329 12.59 1.19 -14.69
C GLU A 329 11.96 -0.12 -15.18
N TYR A 330 11.21 -0.81 -14.34
CA TYR A 330 10.46 -2.00 -14.73
C TYR A 330 9.55 -1.72 -15.92
N PHE A 331 8.73 -0.67 -15.85
CA PHE A 331 7.83 -0.30 -16.94
C PHE A 331 8.59 0.17 -18.19
N SER A 332 9.69 0.89 -18.05
CA SER A 332 10.53 1.28 -19.17
C SER A 332 11.11 0.09 -19.93
N LYS A 333 11.57 -0.95 -19.21
CA LYS A 333 12.07 -2.19 -19.82
C LYS A 333 10.95 -2.94 -20.59
N LYS A 334 9.73 -2.94 -20.07
CA LYS A 334 8.56 -3.52 -20.75
C LYS A 334 8.21 -2.78 -22.05
N SER A 335 8.32 -1.45 -22.09
CA SER A 335 8.12 -0.66 -23.32
C SER A 335 9.08 -1.10 -24.43
N LYS A 336 10.38 -1.11 -24.12
CA LYS A 336 11.43 -1.49 -25.08
C LYS A 336 11.28 -2.93 -25.59
N ALA A 337 10.86 -3.85 -24.74
CA ALA A 337 10.60 -5.24 -25.13
C ALA A 337 9.40 -5.35 -26.08
N GLY A 338 8.36 -4.56 -25.86
CA GLY A 338 7.18 -4.48 -26.73
C GLY A 338 7.53 -3.95 -28.12
N GLU A 339 8.31 -2.88 -28.20
CA GLU A 339 8.78 -2.28 -29.45
C GLU A 339 9.64 -3.27 -30.28
N LYS A 340 10.59 -3.96 -29.63
CA LYS A 340 11.41 -4.98 -30.30
C LYS A 340 10.56 -6.13 -30.87
N LYS A 341 9.54 -6.57 -30.12
CA LYS A 341 8.62 -7.64 -30.59
C LYS A 341 7.76 -7.18 -31.77
N LEU A 342 7.38 -5.91 -31.82
CA LEU A 342 6.64 -5.35 -32.96
C LEU A 342 7.54 -5.26 -34.19
N MET A 343 8.75 -4.74 -34.05
CA MET A 343 9.73 -4.65 -35.16
C MET A 343 10.16 -6.01 -35.73
N SER A 344 10.17 -7.06 -34.90
CA SER A 344 10.50 -8.42 -35.39
C SER A 344 9.36 -9.13 -36.13
N ARG A 345 8.18 -8.54 -36.15
CA ARG A 345 7.00 -9.04 -36.86
C ARG A 345 6.68 -8.31 -38.16
N LEU A 346 7.36 -7.17 -38.36
CA LEU A 346 7.38 -6.40 -39.62
C LEU A 346 8.56 -6.85 -40.48
#